data_977567c3c39760a48fb4122ba761dec8
#
_entry.id   977567c3c39760a48fb4122ba761dec8
#
_cell.length_a   1.000
_cell.length_b   1.000
_cell.length_c   1.000
_cell.angle_alpha   90.00
_cell.angle_beta   90.00
_cell.angle_gamma   90.00
#
_symmetry.space_group_name_H-M   'P 1'
#
loop_
_entity.id
_entity.type
_entity.pdbx_description
1 polymer ?
#
loop_
_entity_poly.entity_id
_entity_poly.type
_entity_poly.pdbx_seq_one_letter_code
_entity_poly.pdbx_strand_id
1 'polypeptide(L)'
;MVGLVQKHCVPCEAGTPPLTKEEAEALLEQVPGWQLEENKLTRRFKFRDFKEAMAFVNRVADLAEEEGHHPDIYISWNRVRLDLTTHAIKGLSENDFILAAKIVAK
;
A
#
# COMPACT_ATOMS: atom_id res chain seq x y z
N MET A 1 17.38 -13.42 -3.51
CA MET A 1 16.73 -12.14 -3.81
C MET A 1 15.78 -11.76 -2.66
N VAL A 2 15.84 -10.51 -2.23
CA VAL A 2 15.00 -10.04 -1.13
C VAL A 2 13.62 -9.70 -1.66
N GLY A 3 12.56 -10.31 -1.09
CA GLY A 3 11.19 -9.99 -1.45
C GLY A 3 10.74 -8.66 -0.84
N LEU A 4 9.65 -8.10 -1.37
CA LEU A 4 9.13 -6.83 -0.87
C LEU A 4 8.77 -6.88 0.61
N VAL A 5 8.25 -8.01 1.08
CA VAL A 5 7.85 -8.18 2.49
C VAL A 5 9.05 -8.01 3.44
N GLN A 6 10.24 -8.31 2.97
CA GLN A 6 11.45 -8.24 3.79
C GLN A 6 12.10 -6.86 3.76
N LYS A 7 11.65 -5.98 2.89
CA LYS A 7 12.17 -4.63 2.79
C LYS A 7 11.44 -3.70 3.75
N HIS A 8 12.04 -2.55 3.98
CA HIS A 8 11.43 -1.49 4.79
C HIS A 8 11.30 -0.24 3.95
N CYS A 9 10.27 0.54 4.25
CA CYS A 9 10.07 1.83 3.60
C CYS A 9 11.16 2.79 4.03
N VAL A 10 11.60 3.62 3.09
CA VAL A 10 12.60 4.67 3.36
C VAL A 10 11.97 6.02 3.05
N PRO A 11 12.42 7.10 3.72
CA PRO A 11 11.88 8.43 3.42
C PRO A 11 12.10 8.78 1.96
N CYS A 12 11.08 9.37 1.33
CA CYS A 12 11.18 9.90 -0.02
C CYS A 12 11.32 11.40 0.05
N GLU A 13 12.36 11.93 -0.57
CA GLU A 13 12.58 13.36 -0.61
C GLU A 13 11.82 13.99 -1.77
N ALA A 14 11.31 15.19 -1.55
CA ALA A 14 10.66 15.96 -2.62
C ALA A 14 11.65 16.11 -3.79
N GLY A 15 11.15 15.92 -5.01
CA GLY A 15 11.99 15.96 -6.19
C GLY A 15 12.52 14.61 -6.65
N THR A 16 12.40 13.58 -5.82
CA THR A 16 12.72 12.22 -6.26
C THR A 16 11.73 11.83 -7.36
N PRO A 17 12.21 11.31 -8.50
CA PRO A 17 11.26 10.92 -9.56
C PRO A 17 10.41 9.74 -9.14
N PRO A 18 9.10 9.77 -9.43
CA PRO A 18 8.26 8.61 -9.18
C PRO A 18 8.63 7.45 -10.09
N LEU A 19 8.16 6.26 -9.76
CA LEU A 19 8.36 5.09 -10.62
C LEU A 19 7.72 5.34 -11.97
N THR A 20 8.36 4.83 -13.02
CA THR A 20 7.76 4.85 -14.35
C THR A 20 6.62 3.84 -14.39
N LYS A 21 5.78 3.93 -15.42
CA LYS A 21 4.69 2.98 -15.60
C LYS A 21 5.22 1.55 -15.71
N GLU A 22 6.30 1.36 -16.46
CA GLU A 22 6.91 0.04 -16.63
C GLU A 22 7.44 -0.51 -15.32
N GLU A 23 8.08 0.33 -14.52
CA GLU A 23 8.60 -0.07 -13.22
C GLU A 23 7.46 -0.46 -12.28
N ALA A 24 6.40 0.34 -12.27
CA ALA A 24 5.23 0.06 -11.44
C ALA A 24 4.55 -1.23 -11.85
N GLU A 25 4.40 -1.47 -13.15
CA GLU A 25 3.78 -2.70 -13.65
C GLU A 25 4.60 -3.94 -13.30
N ALA A 26 5.93 -3.82 -13.34
CA ALA A 26 6.80 -4.92 -12.96
C ALA A 26 6.65 -5.26 -11.48
N LEU A 27 6.58 -4.24 -10.62
CA LEU A 27 6.40 -4.46 -9.19
C LEU A 27 4.99 -4.96 -8.85
N LEU A 28 4.01 -4.58 -9.65
CA LEU A 28 2.63 -5.01 -9.44
C LEU A 28 2.50 -6.53 -9.47
N GLU A 29 3.32 -7.22 -10.25
CA GLU A 29 3.30 -8.67 -10.33
C GLU A 29 3.67 -9.32 -9.00
N GLN A 30 4.35 -8.61 -8.12
CA GLN A 30 4.73 -9.12 -6.80
C GLN A 30 3.66 -8.86 -5.74
N VAL A 31 2.62 -8.12 -6.08
CA VAL A 31 1.52 -7.82 -5.16
C VAL A 31 0.18 -8.12 -5.83
N PRO A 32 -0.11 -9.41 -6.08
CA PRO A 32 -1.37 -9.78 -6.74
C PRO A 32 -2.57 -9.32 -5.91
N GLY A 33 -3.61 -8.90 -6.60
CA GLY A 33 -4.81 -8.37 -5.96
C GLY A 33 -4.83 -6.85 -5.84
N TRP A 34 -3.69 -6.20 -5.96
CA TRP A 34 -3.62 -4.74 -6.02
C TRP A 34 -3.74 -4.28 -7.46
N GLN A 35 -4.28 -3.09 -7.65
CA GLN A 35 -4.49 -2.50 -8.97
C GLN A 35 -3.83 -1.14 -9.04
N LEU A 36 -3.36 -0.78 -10.23
CA LEU A 36 -2.84 0.56 -10.49
C LEU A 36 -3.99 1.42 -11.01
N GLU A 37 -4.24 2.55 -10.34
CA GLU A 37 -5.22 3.54 -10.79
C GLU A 37 -4.54 4.89 -10.77
N GLU A 38 -4.22 5.41 -11.94
CA GLU A 38 -3.48 6.66 -12.09
C GLU A 38 -2.15 6.56 -11.32
N ASN A 39 -1.95 7.39 -10.31
CA ASN A 39 -0.73 7.41 -9.52
C ASN A 39 -0.92 6.73 -8.16
N LYS A 40 -1.80 5.74 -8.10
CA LYS A 40 -2.13 5.05 -6.86
C LYS A 40 -2.13 3.56 -7.05
N LEU A 41 -1.82 2.88 -5.95
CA LEU A 41 -1.96 1.44 -5.84
C LEU A 41 -3.17 1.22 -4.94
N THR A 42 -4.20 0.54 -5.43
CA THR A 42 -5.46 0.42 -4.71
C THR A 42 -5.88 -1.03 -4.55
N ARG A 43 -6.54 -1.33 -3.45
CA ARG A 43 -7.13 -2.65 -3.23
C ARG A 43 -8.37 -2.51 -2.35
N ARG A 44 -9.41 -3.28 -2.69
CA ARG A 44 -10.64 -3.35 -1.92
C ARG A 44 -10.71 -4.68 -1.20
N PHE A 45 -11.18 -4.63 0.06
CA PHE A 45 -11.34 -5.80 0.91
C PHE A 45 -12.78 -5.87 1.39
N LYS A 46 -13.28 -7.09 1.56
CA LYS A 46 -14.60 -7.31 2.12
C LYS A 46 -14.48 -8.29 3.27
N PHE A 47 -15.14 -7.96 4.39
CA PHE A 47 -15.08 -8.76 5.60
C PHE A 47 -16.47 -9.22 5.97
N ARG A 48 -16.54 -10.07 7.01
CA ARG A 48 -17.81 -10.61 7.48
C ARG A 48 -18.68 -9.53 8.10
N ASP A 49 -18.07 -8.64 8.88
CA ASP A 49 -18.78 -7.59 9.59
C ASP A 49 -17.87 -6.39 9.84
N PHE A 50 -18.42 -5.38 10.50
CA PHE A 50 -17.69 -4.15 10.79
C PHE A 50 -16.53 -4.39 11.77
N LYS A 51 -16.72 -5.23 12.77
CA LYS A 51 -15.66 -5.52 13.74
C LYS A 51 -14.45 -6.15 13.08
N GLU A 52 -14.68 -7.08 12.16
CA GLU A 52 -13.59 -7.73 11.42
C GLU A 52 -12.88 -6.71 10.53
N ALA A 53 -13.64 -5.84 9.88
CA ALA A 53 -13.08 -4.78 9.05
C ALA A 53 -12.19 -3.85 9.90
N MET A 54 -12.65 -3.45 11.08
CA MET A 54 -11.89 -2.58 11.95
C MET A 54 -10.64 -3.24 12.52
N ALA A 55 -10.70 -4.54 12.80
CA ALA A 55 -9.53 -5.28 13.24
C ALA A 55 -8.44 -5.25 12.16
N PHE A 56 -8.84 -5.40 10.90
CA PHE A 56 -7.92 -5.30 9.78
C PHE A 56 -7.35 -3.88 9.66
N VAL A 57 -8.20 -2.86 9.75
CA VAL A 57 -7.77 -1.46 9.66
C VAL A 57 -6.77 -1.12 10.75
N ASN A 58 -7.00 -1.58 11.98
CA ASN A 58 -6.08 -1.33 13.08
C ASN A 58 -4.72 -1.99 12.84
N ARG A 59 -4.70 -3.18 12.26
CA ARG A 59 -3.47 -3.86 11.89
C ARG A 59 -2.70 -3.09 10.81
N VAL A 60 -3.43 -2.58 9.82
CA VAL A 60 -2.84 -1.74 8.78
C VAL A 60 -2.26 -0.46 9.37
N ALA A 61 -2.98 0.14 10.32
CA ALA A 61 -2.52 1.36 10.97
C ALA A 61 -1.20 1.14 11.71
N ASP A 62 -1.11 0.04 12.47
CA ASP A 62 0.12 -0.29 13.20
C ASP A 62 1.29 -0.49 12.25
N LEU A 63 1.05 -1.19 11.15
CA LEU A 63 2.07 -1.43 10.14
C LEU A 63 2.51 -0.12 9.47
N ALA A 64 1.56 0.74 9.15
CA ALA A 64 1.85 2.03 8.54
C ALA A 64 2.71 2.91 9.45
N GLU A 65 2.42 2.89 10.75
CA GLU A 65 3.22 3.63 11.73
C GLU A 65 4.63 3.06 11.83
N GLU A 66 4.75 1.75 11.82
CA GLU A 66 6.05 1.08 11.88
C GLU A 66 6.92 1.41 10.67
N GLU A 67 6.30 1.44 9.49
CA GLU A 67 7.04 1.70 8.25
C GLU A 67 7.17 3.19 7.92
N GLY A 68 6.44 4.04 8.61
CA GLY A 68 6.45 5.48 8.34
C GLY A 68 5.87 5.84 6.99
N HIS A 69 4.95 5.03 6.47
CA HIS A 69 4.31 5.26 5.18
C HIS A 69 2.83 4.91 5.32
N HIS A 70 1.96 5.85 5.02
CA HIS A 70 0.54 5.76 5.39
C HIS A 70 -0.38 5.68 4.18
N PRO A 71 -1.24 4.64 4.12
CA PRO A 71 -2.26 4.58 3.07
C PRO A 71 -3.42 5.51 3.38
N ASP A 72 -4.20 5.85 2.37
CA ASP A 72 -5.51 6.43 2.58
C ASP A 72 -6.45 5.26 2.83
N ILE A 73 -7.27 5.36 3.87
CA ILE A 73 -8.14 4.27 4.30
C ILE A 73 -9.59 4.73 4.21
N TYR A 74 -10.39 3.97 3.45
CA TYR A 74 -11.82 4.22 3.31
C TYR A 74 -12.57 3.03 3.87
N ILE A 75 -13.51 3.28 4.76
CA ILE A 75 -14.28 2.23 5.44
C ILE A 75 -15.75 2.44 5.18
N SER A 76 -16.41 1.37 4.73
CA SER A 76 -17.85 1.36 4.56
C SER A 76 -18.39 0.05 5.11
N TRP A 77 -18.80 0.07 6.38
CA TRP A 77 -19.28 -1.08 7.14
C TRP A 77 -18.30 -2.26 7.10
N ASN A 78 -18.53 -3.26 6.25
CA ASN A 78 -17.65 -4.43 6.15
C ASN A 78 -16.67 -4.36 4.98
N ARG A 79 -16.57 -3.20 4.34
CA ARG A 79 -15.70 -3.00 3.18
C ARG A 79 -14.63 -1.98 3.50
N VAL A 80 -13.40 -2.27 3.06
CA VAL A 80 -12.27 -1.38 3.25
C VAL A 80 -11.59 -1.19 1.90
N ARG A 81 -11.28 0.05 1.55
CA ARG A 81 -10.43 0.33 0.40
C ARG A 81 -9.17 1.02 0.90
N LEU A 82 -8.04 0.55 0.42
CA LEU A 82 -6.75 1.16 0.71
C LEU A 82 -6.17 1.72 -0.58
N ASP A 83 -5.72 2.96 -0.52
CA ASP A 83 -5.02 3.62 -1.63
C ASP A 83 -3.61 3.97 -1.15
N LEU A 84 -2.61 3.57 -1.91
CA LEU A 84 -1.22 3.86 -1.59
C LEU A 84 -0.61 4.75 -2.68
N THR A 85 0.02 5.83 -2.23
CA THR A 85 0.79 6.71 -3.11
C THR A 85 1.80 7.45 -2.26
N THR A 86 2.83 8.00 -2.87
CA THR A 86 3.85 8.76 -2.15
C THR A 86 3.68 10.23 -2.47
N HIS A 87 3.03 10.95 -1.56
CA HIS A 87 2.67 12.37 -1.77
C HIS A 87 3.87 13.26 -2.02
N ALA A 88 5.00 12.99 -1.35
CA ALA A 88 6.20 13.82 -1.47
C ALA A 88 6.72 13.90 -2.90
N ILE A 89 6.49 12.87 -3.70
CA ILE A 89 6.98 12.83 -5.09
C ILE A 89 5.83 12.80 -6.10
N LYS A 90 4.59 12.95 -5.63
CA LYS A 90 3.38 12.99 -6.44
C LYS A 90 3.22 11.78 -7.36
N GLY A 91 3.53 10.61 -6.85
CA GLY A 91 3.41 9.37 -7.61
C GLY A 91 3.83 8.18 -6.77
N LEU A 92 4.06 7.06 -7.43
CA LEU A 92 4.41 5.82 -6.75
C LEU A 92 5.91 5.70 -6.52
N SER A 93 6.26 5.09 -5.39
CA SER A 93 7.62 4.71 -5.08
C SER A 93 7.60 3.23 -4.69
N GLU A 94 8.79 2.65 -4.53
CA GLU A 94 8.89 1.26 -4.07
C GLU A 94 8.22 1.10 -2.70
N ASN A 95 8.19 2.15 -1.87
CA ASN A 95 7.55 2.10 -0.56
C ASN A 95 6.09 1.66 -0.64
N ASP A 96 5.38 2.12 -1.66
CA ASP A 96 3.96 1.75 -1.84
C ASP A 96 3.81 0.25 -2.03
N PHE A 97 4.70 -0.34 -2.82
CA PHE A 97 4.68 -1.78 -3.08
C PHE A 97 5.16 -2.59 -1.87
N ILE A 98 6.14 -2.07 -1.13
CA ILE A 98 6.61 -2.71 0.09
C ILE A 98 5.45 -2.80 1.10
N LEU A 99 4.76 -1.69 1.32
CA LEU A 99 3.65 -1.66 2.27
C LEU A 99 2.49 -2.55 1.78
N ALA A 100 2.18 -2.51 0.49
CA ALA A 100 1.15 -3.37 -0.09
C ALA A 100 1.44 -4.85 0.18
N ALA A 101 2.68 -5.27 -0.02
CA ALA A 101 3.08 -6.65 0.23
C ALA A 101 2.93 -7.02 1.71
N LYS A 102 3.35 -6.13 2.60
CA LYS A 102 3.28 -6.38 4.04
C LYS A 102 1.85 -6.46 4.55
N ILE A 103 0.96 -5.65 3.99
CA ILE A 103 -0.46 -5.64 4.40
C ILE A 103 -1.10 -7.01 4.17
N VAL A 104 -0.80 -7.68 3.08
CA VAL A 104 -1.42 -8.96 2.75
C VAL A 104 -0.62 -10.16 3.20
N ALA A 105 0.57 -9.96 3.75
CA ALA A 105 1.44 -11.05 4.19
C ALA A 105 0.98 -11.66 5.52
N LYS A 106 0.00 -11.08 6.18
CA LYS A 106 -0.47 -11.52 7.48
C LYS A 106 -1.90 -11.99 7.49
#